data_0aba1d0085291d380493a6edc3342e69
#
_entry.id   0aba1d0085291d380493a6edc3342e69
#
_cell.length_a   1.000
_cell.length_b   1.000
_cell.length_c   1.000
_cell.angle_alpha   90.00
_cell.angle_beta   90.00
_cell.angle_gamma   90.00
#
_symmetry.space_group_name_H-M   'P 1'
#
loop_
_entity.id
_entity.type
_entity.pdbx_description
1 polymer ?
#
loop_
_entity_poly.entity_id
_entity_poly.type
_entity_poly.pdbx_seq_one_letter_code
_entity_poly.pdbx_strand_id
1 'polypeptide(L)'
;MGSADEVYEELQRQTQALEFDYYSLCVRHPVPFTRPKISIESSYPAEWISQYQAENYFAIDPVLKRENFLQGHLPWTDALFADAQALWDGARDHGLRKGITQCLMLPNHALGFLSVSRTSQFGKMMDSDEIELRLQVLVQMALTTLLRFEHEMVMPPEMKFSKREKEILKWTAEGKTSAEIAIILSISENTVNFHQKNMQKKFNAPNKTQIACYAAATGFI
;
A
#
# COMPACT_ATOMS: atom_id res chain seq x y z
N MET A 1 -17.72 -1.67 11.77
CA MET A 1 -17.30 -2.46 10.61
C MET A 1 -16.69 -3.75 11.10
N GLY A 2 -17.28 -4.87 10.69
CA GLY A 2 -16.93 -6.24 11.12
C GLY A 2 -16.26 -7.07 10.02
N SER A 3 -16.18 -6.54 8.78
CA SER A 3 -15.56 -7.22 7.63
C SER A 3 -14.89 -6.24 6.68
N ALA A 4 -14.08 -6.76 5.74
CA ALA A 4 -13.49 -5.96 4.67
C ALA A 4 -14.57 -5.41 3.70
N ASP A 5 -15.59 -6.23 3.41
CA ASP A 5 -16.67 -5.84 2.52
C ASP A 5 -17.42 -4.61 3.05
N GLU A 6 -17.68 -4.55 4.36
CA GLU A 6 -18.29 -3.36 4.99
C GLU A 6 -17.39 -2.10 4.85
N VAL A 7 -16.07 -2.27 4.84
CA VAL A 7 -15.14 -1.14 4.57
C VAL A 7 -15.31 -0.64 3.15
N TYR A 8 -15.39 -1.55 2.17
CA TYR A 8 -15.51 -1.19 0.75
C TYR A 8 -16.89 -0.58 0.44
N GLU A 9 -17.95 -1.12 1.02
CA GLU A 9 -19.31 -0.53 0.93
C GLU A 9 -19.34 0.89 1.51
N GLU A 10 -18.70 1.11 2.65
CA GLU A 10 -18.62 2.43 3.26
C GLU A 10 -17.80 3.41 2.41
N LEU A 11 -16.67 2.97 1.83
CA LEU A 11 -15.91 3.78 0.89
C LEU A 11 -16.74 4.20 -0.31
N GLN A 12 -17.50 3.26 -0.90
CA GLN A 12 -18.40 3.55 -2.01
C GLN A 12 -19.47 4.58 -1.62
N ARG A 13 -20.10 4.41 -0.46
CA ARG A 13 -21.14 5.31 0.05
C ARG A 13 -20.60 6.73 0.28
N GLN A 14 -19.42 6.84 0.89
CA GLN A 14 -18.81 8.13 1.18
C GLN A 14 -18.31 8.83 -0.08
N THR A 15 -17.79 8.06 -1.04
CA THR A 15 -17.39 8.57 -2.36
C THR A 15 -18.57 9.25 -3.06
N GLN A 16 -19.72 8.60 -3.08
CA GLN A 16 -20.95 9.17 -3.64
C GLN A 16 -21.45 10.40 -2.86
N ALA A 17 -21.34 10.38 -1.53
CA ALA A 17 -21.70 11.53 -0.70
C ALA A 17 -20.79 12.76 -0.91
N LEU A 18 -19.57 12.54 -1.42
CA LEU A 18 -18.62 13.57 -1.84
C LEU A 18 -18.79 14.00 -3.31
N GLU A 19 -19.84 13.51 -3.98
CA GLU A 19 -20.12 13.79 -5.40
C GLU A 19 -19.04 13.27 -6.35
N PHE A 20 -18.37 12.15 -6.00
CA PHE A 20 -17.50 11.38 -6.88
C PHE A 20 -18.18 10.09 -7.33
N ASP A 21 -17.82 9.63 -8.53
CA ASP A 21 -18.40 8.43 -9.13
C ASP A 21 -17.66 7.16 -8.71
N TYR A 22 -16.34 7.27 -8.54
CA TYR A 22 -15.45 6.14 -8.35
C TYR A 22 -14.48 6.35 -7.19
N TYR A 23 -14.10 5.24 -6.53
CA TYR A 23 -12.97 5.20 -5.61
C TYR A 23 -11.95 4.13 -6.02
N SER A 24 -10.74 4.28 -5.53
CA SER A 24 -9.71 3.24 -5.51
C SER A 24 -8.91 3.32 -4.22
N LEU A 25 -8.88 2.21 -3.48
CA LEU A 25 -8.01 2.01 -2.34
C LEU A 25 -6.84 1.14 -2.79
N CYS A 26 -5.64 1.73 -2.78
CA CYS A 26 -4.40 1.06 -3.18
C CYS A 26 -3.44 0.99 -1.99
N VAL A 27 -2.78 -0.14 -1.81
CA VAL A 27 -1.71 -0.31 -0.82
C VAL A 27 -0.44 -0.75 -1.53
N ARG A 28 0.62 0.05 -1.42
CA ARG A 28 1.96 -0.24 -1.93
C ARG A 28 2.86 -0.61 -0.77
N HIS A 29 3.33 -1.85 -0.76
CA HIS A 29 4.28 -2.32 0.25
C HIS A 29 5.70 -1.86 -0.05
N PRO A 30 6.55 -1.62 0.98
CA PRO A 30 7.91 -1.14 0.78
C PRO A 30 8.84 -2.20 0.17
N VAL A 31 8.45 -3.47 0.18
CA VAL A 31 9.25 -4.60 -0.30
C VAL A 31 8.43 -5.53 -1.20
N PRO A 32 9.10 -6.22 -2.15
CA PRO A 32 10.50 -6.12 -2.58
C PRO A 32 10.84 -4.75 -3.18
N PHE A 33 12.04 -4.23 -2.94
CA PHE A 33 12.42 -2.85 -3.33
C PHE A 33 12.32 -2.56 -4.83
N THR A 34 12.64 -3.55 -5.67
CA THR A 34 12.63 -3.40 -7.14
C THR A 34 11.28 -3.67 -7.78
N ARG A 35 10.39 -4.36 -7.07
CA ARG A 35 9.02 -4.69 -7.52
C ARG A 35 8.09 -4.68 -6.32
N PRO A 36 7.76 -3.49 -5.77
CA PRO A 36 6.87 -3.38 -4.63
C PRO A 36 5.56 -4.11 -4.87
N LYS A 37 5.10 -4.86 -3.87
CA LYS A 37 3.77 -5.48 -3.95
C LYS A 37 2.72 -4.37 -3.86
N ILE A 38 1.76 -4.41 -4.78
CA ILE A 38 0.65 -3.48 -4.84
C ILE A 38 -0.65 -4.28 -4.80
N SER A 39 -1.55 -3.86 -3.91
CA SER A 39 -2.91 -4.39 -3.80
C SER A 39 -3.89 -3.27 -4.08
N ILE A 40 -4.91 -3.55 -4.86
CA ILE A 40 -5.95 -2.57 -5.21
C ILE A 40 -7.32 -3.16 -4.99
N GLU A 41 -8.22 -2.35 -4.43
CA GLU A 41 -9.66 -2.52 -4.40
C GLU A 41 -10.29 -1.25 -4.95
N SER A 42 -11.19 -1.34 -5.92
CA SER A 42 -11.75 -0.15 -6.56
C SER A 42 -13.11 -0.38 -7.20
N SER A 43 -13.85 0.70 -7.37
CA SER A 43 -15.08 0.75 -8.17
C SER A 43 -14.85 1.25 -9.61
N TYR A 44 -13.60 1.33 -10.06
CA TYR A 44 -13.24 1.74 -11.42
C TYR A 44 -13.79 0.77 -12.47
N PRO A 45 -14.05 1.23 -13.71
CA PRO A 45 -14.44 0.34 -14.82
C PRO A 45 -13.45 -0.81 -14.99
N ALA A 46 -13.97 -2.04 -15.17
CA ALA A 46 -13.16 -3.25 -15.29
C ALA A 46 -12.18 -3.19 -16.49
N GLU A 47 -12.61 -2.56 -17.58
CA GLU A 47 -11.79 -2.33 -18.78
C GLU A 47 -10.57 -1.47 -18.44
N TRP A 48 -10.76 -0.43 -17.62
CA TRP A 48 -9.66 0.41 -17.16
C TRP A 48 -8.66 -0.36 -16.29
N ILE A 49 -9.15 -1.14 -15.33
CA ILE A 49 -8.28 -1.96 -14.49
C ILE A 49 -7.46 -2.95 -15.34
N SER A 50 -8.10 -3.58 -16.34
CA SER A 50 -7.42 -4.51 -17.25
C SER A 50 -6.33 -3.80 -18.06
N GLN A 51 -6.62 -2.64 -18.63
CA GLN A 51 -5.65 -1.83 -19.36
C GLN A 51 -4.51 -1.36 -18.45
N TYR A 52 -4.81 -0.86 -17.27
CA TYR A 52 -3.85 -0.38 -16.30
C TYR A 52 -2.82 -1.46 -15.91
N GLN A 53 -3.28 -2.71 -15.77
CA GLN A 53 -2.41 -3.85 -15.48
C GLN A 53 -1.62 -4.28 -16.72
N ALA A 54 -2.23 -4.39 -17.89
CA ALA A 54 -1.59 -4.82 -19.11
C ALA A 54 -0.44 -3.89 -19.54
N GLU A 55 -0.65 -2.58 -19.40
CA GLU A 55 0.34 -1.56 -19.75
C GLU A 55 1.34 -1.29 -18.60
N ASN A 56 1.22 -2.02 -17.47
CA ASN A 56 2.06 -1.85 -16.29
C ASN A 56 2.13 -0.38 -15.80
N TYR A 57 1.00 0.31 -15.79
CA TYR A 57 0.93 1.71 -15.39
C TYR A 57 1.34 1.95 -13.93
N PHE A 58 1.33 0.93 -13.08
CA PHE A 58 1.88 1.00 -11.72
C PHE A 58 3.32 1.55 -11.65
N ALA A 59 4.11 1.29 -12.69
CA ALA A 59 5.50 1.70 -12.71
C ALA A 59 5.69 3.21 -12.94
N ILE A 60 4.75 3.85 -13.62
CA ILE A 60 4.84 5.24 -14.05
C ILE A 60 3.82 6.16 -13.37
N ASP A 61 2.80 5.59 -12.70
CA ASP A 61 1.72 6.38 -12.11
C ASP A 61 2.23 7.36 -11.05
N PRO A 62 2.11 8.68 -11.29
CA PRO A 62 2.55 9.69 -10.33
C PRO A 62 1.73 9.68 -9.04
N VAL A 63 0.50 9.14 -9.08
CA VAL A 63 -0.39 9.03 -7.91
C VAL A 63 0.12 8.02 -6.88
N LEU A 64 0.98 7.08 -7.28
CA LEU A 64 1.57 6.07 -6.39
C LEU A 64 2.97 6.44 -5.90
N LYS A 65 3.46 7.65 -6.19
CA LYS A 65 4.77 8.14 -5.78
C LYS A 65 4.66 8.99 -4.52
N ARG A 66 5.33 8.55 -3.43
CA ARG A 66 5.28 9.23 -2.13
C ARG A 66 5.72 10.70 -2.19
N GLU A 67 6.73 11.00 -3.00
CA GLU A 67 7.29 12.34 -3.17
C GLU A 67 6.28 13.37 -3.63
N ASN A 68 5.18 12.95 -4.25
CA ASN A 68 4.12 13.84 -4.71
C ASN A 68 3.13 14.26 -3.59
N PHE A 69 3.24 13.67 -2.38
CA PHE A 69 2.33 13.92 -1.26
C PHE A 69 2.93 14.81 -0.18
N LEU A 70 3.51 15.93 -0.54
CA LEU A 70 4.11 16.88 0.41
C LEU A 70 3.07 17.45 1.41
N GLN A 71 1.83 17.58 0.98
CA GLN A 71 0.70 18.10 1.79
C GLN A 71 -0.29 17.01 2.23
N GLY A 72 0.02 15.72 1.97
CA GLY A 72 -0.86 14.60 2.33
C GLY A 72 -1.93 14.27 1.28
N HIS A 73 -2.34 15.21 0.44
CA HIS A 73 -3.28 15.03 -0.66
C HIS A 73 -2.68 15.43 -2.01
N LEU A 74 -3.26 14.92 -3.09
CA LEU A 74 -2.75 15.12 -4.45
C LEU A 74 -3.93 15.28 -5.43
N PRO A 75 -4.28 16.52 -5.83
CA PRO A 75 -5.23 16.76 -6.91
C PRO A 75 -4.68 16.28 -8.26
N TRP A 76 -5.54 15.68 -9.08
CA TRP A 76 -5.16 15.22 -10.42
C TRP A 76 -5.19 16.38 -11.41
N THR A 77 -4.03 16.69 -11.98
CA THR A 77 -3.84 17.79 -12.93
C THR A 77 -3.05 17.30 -14.14
N ASP A 78 -3.19 17.99 -15.28
CA ASP A 78 -2.38 17.68 -16.47
C ASP A 78 -0.87 17.79 -16.17
N ALA A 79 -0.45 18.73 -15.33
CA ALA A 79 0.94 18.89 -14.92
C ALA A 79 1.45 17.68 -14.11
N LEU A 80 0.60 17.07 -13.25
CA LEU A 80 0.96 15.87 -12.50
C LEU A 80 1.27 14.69 -13.43
N PHE A 81 0.53 14.55 -14.52
CA PHE A 81 0.64 13.44 -15.47
C PHE A 81 1.49 13.76 -16.69
N ALA A 82 2.23 14.87 -16.70
CA ALA A 82 3.00 15.29 -17.88
C ALA A 82 3.96 14.21 -18.40
N ASP A 83 4.60 13.47 -17.50
CA ASP A 83 5.49 12.34 -17.83
C ASP A 83 4.78 10.99 -17.99
N ALA A 84 3.44 10.96 -17.87
CA ALA A 84 2.61 9.76 -17.94
C ALA A 84 1.34 10.01 -18.78
N GLN A 85 1.49 10.66 -19.92
CA GLN A 85 0.37 11.14 -20.74
C GLN A 85 -0.56 10.00 -21.19
N ALA A 86 0.00 8.85 -21.62
CA ALA A 86 -0.80 7.70 -22.08
C ALA A 86 -1.69 7.14 -20.94
N LEU A 87 -1.19 7.11 -19.72
CA LEU A 87 -1.97 6.75 -18.54
C LEU A 87 -3.09 7.76 -18.30
N TRP A 88 -2.79 9.05 -18.41
CA TRP A 88 -3.77 10.12 -18.18
C TRP A 88 -4.88 10.14 -19.21
N ASP A 89 -4.53 9.96 -20.49
CA ASP A 89 -5.51 9.87 -21.57
C ASP A 89 -6.40 8.63 -21.42
N GLY A 90 -5.81 7.46 -21.14
CA GLY A 90 -6.55 6.24 -20.88
C GLY A 90 -7.52 6.38 -19.68
N ALA A 91 -7.09 7.00 -18.60
CA ALA A 91 -7.96 7.25 -17.44
C ALA A 91 -9.16 8.12 -17.82
N ARG A 92 -8.94 9.20 -18.58
CA ARG A 92 -9.99 10.11 -19.03
C ARG A 92 -10.98 9.46 -19.99
N ASP A 93 -10.52 8.57 -20.87
CA ASP A 93 -11.35 7.81 -21.79
C ASP A 93 -12.30 6.86 -21.06
N HIS A 94 -11.88 6.36 -19.89
CA HIS A 94 -12.70 5.53 -19.02
C HIS A 94 -13.50 6.32 -17.96
N GLY A 95 -13.58 7.64 -18.09
CA GLY A 95 -14.40 8.49 -17.22
C GLY A 95 -13.71 8.98 -15.95
N LEU A 96 -12.40 8.72 -15.77
CA LEU A 96 -11.64 9.20 -14.61
C LEU A 96 -11.02 10.58 -14.95
N ARG A 97 -11.87 11.62 -15.04
CA ARG A 97 -11.47 12.93 -15.59
C ARG A 97 -11.03 13.94 -14.57
N LYS A 98 -11.53 13.86 -13.34
CA LYS A 98 -11.16 14.72 -12.24
C LYS A 98 -11.08 13.90 -10.99
N GLY A 99 -9.98 13.97 -10.29
CA GLY A 99 -9.76 13.18 -9.10
C GLY A 99 -8.83 13.85 -8.10
N ILE A 100 -8.81 13.25 -6.93
CA ILE A 100 -7.91 13.60 -5.84
C ILE A 100 -7.52 12.33 -5.11
N THR A 101 -6.28 12.25 -4.66
CA THR A 101 -5.77 11.12 -3.88
C THR A 101 -5.27 11.59 -2.53
N GLN A 102 -5.63 10.86 -1.49
CA GLN A 102 -5.10 11.01 -0.14
C GLN A 102 -4.14 9.87 0.15
N CYS A 103 -2.96 10.18 0.71
CA CYS A 103 -1.95 9.19 1.10
C CYS A 103 -1.88 9.05 2.62
N LEU A 104 -1.70 7.81 3.09
CA LEU A 104 -1.42 7.48 4.49
C LEU A 104 -0.32 6.43 4.58
N MET A 105 0.66 6.65 5.45
CA MET A 105 1.67 5.65 5.76
C MET A 105 1.21 4.78 6.94
N LEU A 106 1.21 3.46 6.73
CA LEU A 106 0.87 2.47 7.75
C LEU A 106 2.07 2.19 8.68
N PRO A 107 1.84 1.61 9.87
CA PRO A 107 2.92 1.23 10.81
C PRO A 107 3.95 0.27 10.23
N ASN A 108 3.57 -0.55 9.24
CA ASN A 108 4.48 -1.44 8.50
C ASN A 108 5.15 -0.75 7.30
N HIS A 109 5.17 0.57 7.28
CA HIS A 109 5.72 1.44 6.24
C HIS A 109 5.11 1.24 4.85
N ALA A 110 4.03 0.47 4.73
CA ALA A 110 3.24 0.45 3.51
C ALA A 110 2.55 1.80 3.31
N LEU A 111 2.42 2.22 2.06
CA LEU A 111 1.70 3.43 1.69
C LEU A 111 0.31 3.04 1.21
N GLY A 112 -0.71 3.60 1.85
CA GLY A 112 -2.08 3.49 1.39
C GLY A 112 -2.49 4.77 0.67
N PHE A 113 -3.17 4.60 -0.46
CA PHE A 113 -3.67 5.68 -1.31
C PHE A 113 -5.17 5.49 -1.47
N LEU A 114 -5.95 6.46 -1.07
CA LEU A 114 -7.37 6.54 -1.39
C LEU A 114 -7.56 7.59 -2.46
N SER A 115 -7.93 7.16 -3.64
CA SER A 115 -8.27 8.01 -4.77
C SER A 115 -9.78 8.06 -4.93
N VAL A 116 -10.32 9.23 -5.21
CA VAL A 116 -11.70 9.41 -5.67
C VAL A 116 -11.67 10.15 -6.99
N SER A 117 -12.56 9.77 -7.90
CA SER A 117 -12.62 10.40 -9.23
C SER A 117 -14.04 10.48 -9.75
N ARG A 118 -14.27 11.42 -10.68
CA ARG A 118 -15.55 11.63 -11.33
C ARG A 118 -15.42 11.85 -12.82
N THR A 119 -16.50 11.50 -13.51
CA THR A 119 -16.63 11.60 -14.96
C THR A 119 -16.84 13.06 -15.39
N SER A 120 -17.59 13.83 -14.60
CA SER A 120 -17.89 15.22 -14.93
C SER A 120 -16.73 16.14 -14.59
N GLN A 121 -16.34 16.98 -15.54
CA GLN A 121 -15.41 18.09 -15.29
C GLN A 121 -16.13 19.31 -14.71
N PHE A 122 -17.46 19.37 -14.84
CA PHE A 122 -18.31 20.48 -14.44
C PHE A 122 -19.11 20.11 -13.19
N GLY A 123 -19.44 21.10 -12.38
CA GLY A 123 -20.25 20.96 -11.18
C GLY A 123 -19.67 21.80 -10.05
N LYS A 124 -20.56 22.19 -9.12
CA LYS A 124 -20.15 22.86 -7.90
C LYS A 124 -19.42 21.82 -7.05
N MET A 125 -18.13 21.97 -6.87
CA MET A 125 -17.40 21.15 -5.91
C MET A 125 -17.73 21.63 -4.50
N MET A 126 -17.84 20.67 -3.57
CA MET A 126 -17.64 20.97 -2.15
C MET A 126 -16.33 21.74 -1.97
N ASP A 127 -16.21 22.46 -0.88
CA ASP A 127 -14.97 23.13 -0.51
C ASP A 127 -13.82 22.13 -0.56
N SER A 128 -12.70 22.53 -1.18
CA SER A 128 -11.50 21.69 -1.32
C SER A 128 -11.02 21.17 0.03
N ASP A 129 -11.05 22.03 1.05
CA ASP A 129 -10.57 21.71 2.40
C ASP A 129 -11.49 20.69 3.08
N GLU A 130 -12.80 20.74 2.82
CA GLU A 130 -13.76 19.75 3.33
C GLU A 130 -13.53 18.37 2.68
N ILE A 131 -13.32 18.33 1.37
CA ILE A 131 -13.03 17.07 0.65
C ILE A 131 -11.74 16.46 1.19
N GLU A 132 -10.70 17.26 1.36
CA GLU A 132 -9.41 16.80 1.88
C GLU A 132 -9.56 16.18 3.27
N LEU A 133 -10.21 16.89 4.20
CA LEU A 133 -10.42 16.40 5.56
C LEU A 133 -11.22 15.10 5.58
N ARG A 134 -12.27 15.00 4.77
CA ARG A 134 -13.08 13.78 4.68
C ARG A 134 -12.27 12.60 4.10
N LEU A 135 -11.49 12.82 3.06
CA LEU A 135 -10.62 11.77 2.49
C LEU A 135 -9.56 11.32 3.48
N GLN A 136 -8.99 12.23 4.26
CA GLN A 136 -8.04 11.91 5.32
C GLN A 136 -8.67 10.98 6.37
N VAL A 137 -9.88 11.28 6.81
CA VAL A 137 -10.62 10.43 7.76
C VAL A 137 -10.96 9.09 7.13
N LEU A 138 -11.39 9.06 5.87
CA LEU A 138 -11.78 7.83 5.18
C LEU A 138 -10.60 6.88 4.96
N VAL A 139 -9.45 7.37 4.49
CA VAL A 139 -8.27 6.53 4.30
C VAL A 139 -7.76 5.98 5.64
N GLN A 140 -7.76 6.81 6.67
CA GLN A 140 -7.39 6.39 8.03
C GLN A 140 -8.33 5.28 8.54
N MET A 141 -9.63 5.48 8.44
CA MET A 141 -10.66 4.53 8.87
C MET A 141 -10.55 3.22 8.11
N ALA A 142 -10.47 3.25 6.78
CA ALA A 142 -10.39 2.06 5.94
C ALA A 142 -9.14 1.24 6.26
N LEU A 143 -7.97 1.85 6.20
CA LEU A 143 -6.70 1.14 6.38
C LEU A 143 -6.49 0.64 7.81
N THR A 144 -6.90 1.40 8.84
CA THR A 144 -6.78 0.92 10.22
C THR A 144 -7.77 -0.20 10.52
N THR A 145 -8.94 -0.19 9.90
CA THR A 145 -9.91 -1.28 10.02
C THR A 145 -9.39 -2.55 9.35
N LEU A 146 -8.90 -2.46 8.11
CA LEU A 146 -8.28 -3.59 7.42
C LEU A 146 -7.05 -4.14 8.17
N LEU A 147 -6.23 -3.25 8.77
CA LEU A 147 -5.08 -3.67 9.56
C LEU A 147 -5.50 -4.43 10.83
N ARG A 148 -6.57 -4.02 11.48
CA ARG A 148 -7.13 -4.70 12.67
C ARG A 148 -7.61 -6.12 12.36
N PHE A 149 -8.10 -6.37 11.14
CA PHE A 149 -8.45 -7.70 10.65
C PHE A 149 -7.27 -8.47 10.05
N GLU A 150 -6.07 -7.90 10.06
CA GLU A 150 -4.92 -8.45 9.36
C GLU A 150 -5.22 -8.83 7.89
N HIS A 151 -6.05 -8.00 7.24
CA HIS A 151 -6.44 -8.22 5.85
C HIS A 151 -5.22 -8.27 4.94
N GLU A 152 -5.20 -9.16 3.95
CA GLU A 152 -4.04 -9.40 3.09
C GLU A 152 -3.58 -8.17 2.29
N MET A 153 -4.48 -7.25 2.00
CA MET A 153 -4.15 -5.98 1.35
C MET A 153 -3.12 -5.16 2.15
N VAL A 154 -3.25 -5.12 3.48
CA VAL A 154 -2.41 -4.31 4.38
C VAL A 154 -1.37 -5.13 5.13
N MET A 155 -1.61 -6.44 5.29
CA MET A 155 -0.73 -7.39 5.96
C MET A 155 -0.65 -8.70 5.18
N PRO A 156 0.09 -8.73 4.07
CA PRO A 156 0.26 -9.94 3.27
C PRO A 156 0.78 -11.11 4.11
N PRO A 157 0.36 -12.35 3.83
CA PRO A 157 0.76 -13.53 4.61
C PRO A 157 2.27 -13.69 4.76
N GLU A 158 3.04 -13.35 3.72
CA GLU A 158 4.50 -13.38 3.73
C GLU A 158 5.12 -12.39 4.73
N MET A 159 4.40 -11.34 5.13
CA MET A 159 4.85 -10.34 6.10
C MET A 159 4.47 -10.66 7.55
N LYS A 160 3.88 -11.81 7.81
CA LYS A 160 3.53 -12.25 9.18
C LYS A 160 4.69 -13.02 9.80
N PHE A 161 5.27 -12.47 10.86
CA PHE A 161 6.36 -13.11 11.62
C PHE A 161 5.90 -13.57 12.99
N SER A 162 6.32 -14.76 13.38
CA SER A 162 6.22 -15.23 14.76
C SER A 162 7.11 -14.38 15.70
N LYS A 163 6.82 -14.42 17.00
CA LYS A 163 7.65 -13.76 18.00
C LYS A 163 9.13 -14.17 17.88
N ARG A 164 9.38 -15.47 17.69
CA ARG A 164 10.72 -16.02 17.57
C ARG A 164 11.45 -15.57 16.30
N GLU A 165 10.73 -15.50 15.18
CA GLU A 165 11.29 -14.96 13.93
C GLU A 165 11.70 -13.49 14.10
N LYS A 166 10.89 -12.67 14.79
CA LYS A 166 11.22 -11.26 15.08
C LYS A 166 12.47 -11.12 15.96
N GLU A 167 12.63 -11.96 16.99
CA GLU A 167 13.84 -11.95 17.84
C GLU A 167 15.09 -12.28 17.02
N ILE A 168 15.03 -13.34 16.21
CA ILE A 168 16.15 -13.74 15.33
C ILE A 168 16.47 -12.64 14.31
N LEU A 169 15.44 -12.00 13.74
CA LEU A 169 15.62 -10.90 12.79
C LEU A 169 16.34 -9.71 13.40
N LYS A 170 15.97 -9.29 14.61
CA LYS A 170 16.64 -8.20 15.31
C LYS A 170 18.14 -8.45 15.45
N TRP A 171 18.53 -9.62 15.95
CA TRP A 171 19.94 -9.98 16.09
C TRP A 171 20.66 -10.16 14.75
N THR A 172 19.93 -10.63 13.72
CA THR A 172 20.49 -10.71 12.36
C THR A 172 20.77 -9.31 11.80
N ALA A 173 19.88 -8.34 12.05
CA ALA A 173 20.06 -6.95 11.63
C ALA A 173 21.21 -6.27 12.38
N GLU A 174 21.44 -6.65 13.65
CA GLU A 174 22.61 -6.23 14.44
C GLU A 174 23.93 -6.91 14.01
N GLY A 175 23.90 -7.71 12.94
CA GLY A 175 25.09 -8.35 12.37
C GLY A 175 25.54 -9.63 13.09
N LYS A 176 24.76 -10.19 14.04
CA LYS A 176 25.11 -11.41 14.75
C LYS A 176 25.08 -12.63 13.85
N THR A 177 26.06 -13.52 14.06
CA THR A 177 26.09 -14.84 13.43
C THR A 177 25.02 -15.77 14.00
N SER A 178 24.68 -16.85 13.29
CA SER A 178 23.72 -17.84 13.81
C SER A 178 24.16 -18.48 15.11
N ALA A 179 25.48 -18.70 15.28
CA ALA A 179 26.03 -19.22 16.54
C ALA A 179 25.87 -18.24 17.71
N GLU A 180 26.14 -16.94 17.51
CA GLU A 180 25.95 -15.90 18.53
C GLU A 180 24.47 -15.76 18.89
N ILE A 181 23.57 -15.76 17.89
CA ILE A 181 22.12 -15.70 18.10
C ILE A 181 21.64 -16.92 18.90
N ALA A 182 22.18 -18.10 18.62
CA ALA A 182 21.86 -19.33 19.35
C ALA A 182 22.20 -19.20 20.84
N ILE A 183 23.36 -18.64 21.17
CA ILE A 183 23.79 -18.37 22.55
C ILE A 183 22.86 -17.34 23.19
N ILE A 184 22.61 -16.19 22.55
CA ILE A 184 21.78 -15.09 23.06
C ILE A 184 20.37 -15.56 23.39
N LEU A 185 19.78 -16.35 22.48
CA LEU A 185 18.40 -16.80 22.58
C LEU A 185 18.24 -18.16 23.31
N SER A 186 19.34 -18.77 23.76
CA SER A 186 19.38 -20.09 24.43
C SER A 186 18.69 -21.20 23.60
N ILE A 187 19.05 -21.29 22.31
CA ILE A 187 18.56 -22.32 21.37
C ILE A 187 19.73 -22.88 20.58
N SER A 188 19.48 -23.95 19.81
CA SER A 188 20.51 -24.49 18.91
C SER A 188 20.74 -23.60 17.67
N GLU A 189 21.97 -23.60 17.17
CA GLU A 189 22.28 -22.92 15.90
C GLU A 189 21.44 -23.49 14.75
N ASN A 190 21.15 -24.78 14.76
CA ASN A 190 20.26 -25.42 13.78
C ASN A 190 18.83 -24.82 13.82
N THR A 191 18.33 -24.49 15.01
CA THR A 191 17.05 -23.82 15.18
C THR A 191 17.05 -22.40 14.60
N VAL A 192 18.12 -21.64 14.83
CA VAL A 192 18.31 -20.32 14.22
C VAL A 192 18.31 -20.40 12.70
N ASN A 193 19.13 -21.30 12.16
CA ASN A 193 19.22 -21.52 10.70
C ASN A 193 17.91 -22.00 10.08
N PHE A 194 17.13 -22.81 10.79
CA PHE A 194 15.79 -23.24 10.36
C PHE A 194 14.85 -22.04 10.22
N HIS A 195 14.78 -21.19 11.24
CA HIS A 195 13.95 -19.98 11.18
C HIS A 195 14.40 -19.01 10.07
N GLN A 196 15.72 -18.79 9.92
CA GLN A 196 16.25 -17.95 8.86
C GLN A 196 15.87 -18.48 7.46
N LYS A 197 15.99 -19.79 7.22
CA LYS A 197 15.57 -20.41 5.96
C LYS A 197 14.07 -20.28 5.69
N ASN A 198 13.24 -20.43 6.72
CA ASN A 198 11.80 -20.24 6.58
C ASN A 198 11.45 -18.82 6.19
N MET A 199 12.08 -17.82 6.82
CA MET A 199 11.89 -16.41 6.48
C MET A 199 12.39 -16.11 5.07
N GLN A 200 13.54 -16.68 4.64
CA GLN A 200 14.01 -16.56 3.26
C GLN A 200 12.98 -17.05 2.24
N LYS A 201 12.34 -18.19 2.52
CA LYS A 201 11.26 -18.72 1.66
C LYS A 201 10.05 -17.80 1.63
N LYS A 202 9.60 -17.29 2.79
CA LYS A 202 8.44 -16.37 2.88
C LYS A 202 8.63 -15.12 2.02
N PHE A 203 9.80 -14.52 2.06
CA PHE A 203 10.11 -13.29 1.30
C PHE A 203 10.71 -13.54 -0.08
N ASN A 204 10.90 -14.79 -0.48
CA ASN A 204 11.67 -15.12 -1.67
C ASN A 204 13.05 -14.41 -1.67
N ALA A 205 13.71 -14.38 -0.51
CA ALA A 205 14.97 -13.69 -0.29
C ALA A 205 16.15 -14.68 -0.43
N PRO A 206 17.16 -14.41 -1.26
CA PRO A 206 18.29 -15.32 -1.49
C PRO A 206 19.22 -15.47 -0.27
N ASN A 207 19.20 -14.51 0.66
CA ASN A 207 20.09 -14.53 1.81
C ASN A 207 19.50 -13.82 3.05
N LYS A 208 20.12 -14.04 4.21
CA LYS A 208 19.67 -13.48 5.49
C LYS A 208 19.79 -11.96 5.57
N THR A 209 20.74 -11.35 4.87
CA THR A 209 20.92 -9.88 4.83
C THR A 209 19.72 -9.22 4.19
N GLN A 210 19.23 -9.77 3.08
CA GLN A 210 18.04 -9.23 2.42
C GLN A 210 16.79 -9.35 3.30
N ILE A 211 16.64 -10.44 4.07
CA ILE A 211 15.52 -10.55 5.02
C ILE A 211 15.60 -9.46 6.09
N ALA A 212 16.80 -9.21 6.64
CA ALA A 212 17.00 -8.17 7.63
C ALA A 212 16.66 -6.78 7.06
N CYS A 213 17.08 -6.49 5.80
CA CYS A 213 16.72 -5.26 5.10
C CYS A 213 15.19 -5.14 4.92
N TYR A 214 14.52 -6.24 4.55
CA TYR A 214 13.06 -6.24 4.39
C TYR A 214 12.33 -6.04 5.71
N ALA A 215 12.81 -6.68 6.79
CA ALA A 215 12.23 -6.53 8.12
C ALA A 215 12.36 -5.09 8.63
N ALA A 216 13.50 -4.44 8.40
CA ALA A 216 13.70 -3.03 8.72
C ALA A 216 12.79 -2.13 7.86
N ALA A 217 12.74 -2.37 6.54
CA ALA A 217 11.90 -1.58 5.64
C ALA A 217 10.41 -1.69 5.94
N THR A 218 9.96 -2.79 6.54
CA THR A 218 8.56 -3.05 6.91
C THR A 218 8.25 -2.71 8.37
N GLY A 219 9.17 -2.08 9.10
CA GLY A 219 8.95 -1.66 10.50
C GLY A 219 8.81 -2.81 11.50
N PHE A 220 9.27 -4.03 11.17
CA PHE A 220 9.26 -5.14 12.13
C PHE A 220 10.41 -5.11 13.13
N ILE A 221 11.47 -4.39 12.79
CA ILE A 221 12.67 -4.19 13.61
C ILE A 221 13.13 -2.75 13.52
#